data_0ea1edaa7e7ef6348745f136e7139351
#
_entry.id   0ea1edaa7e7ef6348745f136e7139351
#
_cell.length_a   1.000
_cell.length_b   1.000
_cell.length_c   1.000
_cell.angle_alpha   90.00
_cell.angle_beta   90.00
_cell.angle_gamma   90.00
#
_symmetry.space_group_name_H-M   'P 1'
#
loop_
_entity.id
_entity.type
_entity.pdbx_description
1 polymer ?
#
loop_
_entity_poly.entity_id
_entity_poly.type
_entity_poly.pdbx_seq_one_letter_code
_entity_poly.pdbx_strand_id
1 'polypeptide(L)'
;RGLGDVYKRQDIRTLPLRTVRDTSSVVMQDVFLFSDTISENVRLGSRSTMKSEEVHNAVSAACASEFVDHLSDQYETVIGERGMGLSGGQKQRLSIARALAKQAPILVLDDSTSALDMETEYEIQSHLAEKKDVSKIIIAHRISSVQSADEILYLDHGRIAERGTHESLMAQKGLYYSTWEAQYGDYHKAKAALEQALPANA
;
A
#
# COMPACT_ATOMS: atom_id res chain seq x y z
N ARG A 1 11.32 -23.12 3.58
CA ARG A 1 10.32 -23.29 4.65
C ARG A 1 9.41 -22.10 4.51
N GLY A 2 8.12 -22.31 4.11
CA GLY A 2 7.19 -21.25 3.74
C GLY A 2 6.89 -20.32 4.89
N LEU A 3 7.04 -19.03 4.61
CA LEU A 3 6.52 -17.93 5.43
C LEU A 3 5.00 -17.98 5.37
N GLY A 4 4.30 -18.60 6.17
CA GLY A 4 2.85 -18.56 6.15
C GLY A 4 2.17 -19.85 6.54
N ASP A 5 2.94 -20.86 6.87
CA ASP A 5 2.35 -22.15 7.25
C ASP A 5 1.74 -22.13 8.66
N VAL A 6 1.87 -21.03 9.41
CA VAL A 6 1.49 -21.04 10.83
C VAL A 6 0.76 -19.76 11.23
N TYR A 7 -0.52 -19.85 11.55
CA TYR A 7 -1.29 -18.83 12.25
C TYR A 7 -1.35 -19.18 13.74
N LYS A 8 -0.90 -18.28 14.62
CA LYS A 8 -0.80 -18.55 16.07
C LYS A 8 -0.10 -19.90 16.39
N ARG A 9 0.94 -20.24 15.60
CA ARG A 9 1.68 -21.51 15.67
C ARG A 9 0.88 -22.76 15.26
N GLN A 10 -0.24 -22.59 14.56
CA GLN A 10 -0.99 -23.69 13.96
C GLN A 10 -0.75 -23.72 12.45
N ASP A 11 -0.67 -24.92 11.88
CA ASP A 11 -0.56 -25.07 10.42
C ASP A 11 -1.82 -24.52 9.74
N ILE A 12 -1.66 -23.55 8.84
CA ILE A 12 -2.78 -22.90 8.14
C ILE A 12 -3.62 -23.87 7.33
N ARG A 13 -3.07 -25.02 6.93
CA ARG A 13 -3.80 -26.09 6.22
C ARG A 13 -4.86 -26.76 7.08
N THR A 14 -4.72 -26.66 8.39
CA THR A 14 -5.71 -27.20 9.35
C THR A 14 -6.81 -26.22 9.71
N LEU A 15 -6.69 -24.95 9.26
CA LEU A 15 -7.65 -23.91 9.56
C LEU A 15 -8.78 -23.87 8.53
N PRO A 16 -10.01 -23.53 8.95
CA PRO A 16 -11.09 -23.24 8.00
C PRO A 16 -10.67 -22.13 7.03
N LEU A 17 -10.94 -22.27 5.75
CA LEU A 17 -10.59 -21.30 4.71
C LEU A 17 -11.12 -19.89 5.05
N ARG A 18 -12.28 -19.80 5.71
CA ARG A 18 -12.83 -18.54 6.18
C ARG A 18 -11.87 -17.85 7.17
N THR A 19 -11.37 -18.59 8.16
CA THR A 19 -10.40 -18.07 9.15
C THR A 19 -9.16 -17.52 8.46
N VAL A 20 -8.58 -18.28 7.52
CA VAL A 20 -7.41 -17.84 6.76
C VAL A 20 -7.69 -16.55 5.98
N ARG A 21 -8.85 -16.49 5.33
CA ARG A 21 -9.26 -15.28 4.59
C ARG A 21 -9.54 -14.08 5.49
N ASP A 22 -10.05 -14.30 6.69
CA ASP A 22 -10.37 -13.22 7.62
C ASP A 22 -9.09 -12.64 8.28
N THR A 23 -7.97 -13.38 8.27
CA THR A 23 -6.68 -12.90 8.81
C THR A 23 -5.88 -12.02 7.87
N SER A 24 -6.23 -11.95 6.59
CA SER A 24 -5.51 -11.15 5.61
C SER A 24 -6.44 -10.21 4.86
N SER A 25 -5.97 -9.02 4.58
CA SER A 25 -6.57 -8.06 3.66
C SER A 25 -5.62 -7.82 2.51
N VAL A 26 -6.13 -7.74 1.30
CA VAL A 26 -5.32 -7.64 0.09
C VAL A 26 -5.82 -6.48 -0.77
N VAL A 27 -4.90 -5.60 -1.14
CA VAL A 27 -5.10 -4.64 -2.23
C VAL A 27 -4.38 -5.20 -3.44
N MET A 28 -5.11 -5.48 -4.50
CA MET A 28 -4.55 -6.05 -5.73
C MET A 28 -4.12 -4.94 -6.69
N GLN A 29 -3.17 -5.25 -7.57
CA GLN A 29 -2.69 -4.37 -8.63
C GLN A 29 -3.85 -3.88 -9.50
N ASP A 30 -4.70 -4.81 -9.95
CA ASP A 30 -5.91 -4.48 -10.70
C ASP A 30 -7.06 -4.15 -9.74
N VAL A 31 -7.38 -2.87 -9.64
CA VAL A 31 -8.46 -2.40 -8.77
C VAL A 31 -9.81 -2.71 -9.36
N PHE A 32 -10.63 -3.45 -8.61
CA PHE A 32 -12.02 -3.70 -8.93
C PHE A 32 -12.95 -3.01 -7.92
N LEU A 33 -13.82 -2.13 -8.42
CA LEU A 33 -14.89 -1.50 -7.67
C LEU A 33 -16.24 -1.97 -8.23
N PHE A 34 -17.19 -2.17 -7.34
CA PHE A 34 -18.54 -2.62 -7.67
C PHE A 34 -19.43 -1.41 -8.03
N SER A 35 -20.44 -1.64 -8.85
CA SER A 35 -21.49 -0.65 -9.18
C SER A 35 -22.40 -0.46 -7.98
N ASP A 36 -21.91 0.30 -7.01
CA ASP A 36 -22.57 0.58 -5.74
C ASP A 36 -22.03 1.91 -5.17
N THR A 37 -22.50 2.37 -4.04
CA THR A 37 -21.99 3.58 -3.40
C THR A 37 -20.53 3.43 -2.97
N ILE A 38 -19.83 4.54 -2.76
CA ILE A 38 -18.50 4.54 -2.16
C ILE A 38 -18.55 3.85 -0.79
N SER A 39 -19.54 4.19 0.03
CA SER A 39 -19.77 3.61 1.34
C SER A 39 -19.86 2.08 1.28
N GLU A 40 -20.70 1.53 0.41
CA GLU A 40 -20.86 0.08 0.26
C GLU A 40 -19.61 -0.59 -0.31
N ASN A 41 -18.92 0.05 -1.25
CA ASN A 41 -17.63 -0.45 -1.74
C ASN A 41 -16.59 -0.61 -0.62
N VAL A 42 -16.53 0.31 0.34
CA VAL A 42 -15.62 0.21 1.49
C VAL A 42 -16.10 -0.84 2.47
N ARG A 43 -17.42 -0.94 2.74
CA ARG A 43 -18.04 -1.93 3.64
C ARG A 43 -17.77 -3.37 3.22
N LEU A 44 -17.54 -3.63 1.93
CA LEU A 44 -17.14 -4.97 1.44
C LEU A 44 -15.82 -5.47 2.06
N GLY A 45 -14.99 -4.60 2.61
CA GLY A 45 -13.80 -4.98 3.37
C GLY A 45 -14.13 -5.73 4.66
N SER A 46 -15.29 -5.46 5.27
CA SER A 46 -15.72 -6.10 6.51
C SER A 46 -17.03 -6.88 6.30
N ARG A 47 -17.08 -8.10 6.82
CA ARG A 47 -18.28 -8.94 6.80
C ARG A 47 -19.26 -8.62 7.93
N SER A 48 -18.88 -7.75 8.86
CA SER A 48 -19.72 -7.25 9.94
C SER A 48 -20.41 -5.96 9.52
N THR A 49 -21.49 -5.61 10.23
CA THR A 49 -22.15 -4.32 10.03
C THR A 49 -21.21 -3.20 10.46
N MET A 50 -20.59 -2.54 9.49
CA MET A 50 -19.66 -1.44 9.70
C MET A 50 -20.45 -0.14 9.91
N LYS A 51 -20.11 0.61 10.95
CA LYS A 51 -20.69 1.93 11.20
C LYS A 51 -20.15 2.94 10.19
N SER A 52 -20.88 4.03 9.95
CA SER A 52 -20.44 5.09 9.04
C SER A 52 -19.12 5.72 9.47
N GLU A 53 -18.89 5.88 10.77
CA GLU A 53 -17.63 6.38 11.32
C GLU A 53 -16.44 5.49 10.95
N GLU A 54 -16.58 4.18 10.94
CA GLU A 54 -15.51 3.24 10.56
C GLU A 54 -15.21 3.32 9.06
N VAL A 55 -16.24 3.57 8.23
CA VAL A 55 -16.07 3.83 6.79
C VAL A 55 -15.29 5.13 6.60
N HIS A 56 -15.68 6.20 7.28
CA HIS A 56 -15.00 7.51 7.20
C HIS A 56 -13.52 7.40 7.63
N ASN A 57 -13.25 6.70 8.72
CA ASN A 57 -11.88 6.47 9.20
C ASN A 57 -11.03 5.68 8.20
N ALA A 58 -11.60 4.67 7.56
CA ALA A 58 -10.88 3.90 6.53
C ALA A 58 -10.61 4.72 5.28
N VAL A 59 -11.57 5.55 4.84
CA VAL A 59 -11.45 6.46 3.69
C VAL A 59 -10.41 7.54 3.99
N SER A 60 -10.41 8.11 5.19
CA SER A 60 -9.42 9.10 5.62
C SER A 60 -8.01 8.49 5.67
N ALA A 61 -7.84 7.31 6.26
CA ALA A 61 -6.55 6.64 6.33
C ALA A 61 -5.98 6.25 4.96
N ALA A 62 -6.82 6.14 3.93
CA ALA A 62 -6.44 5.94 2.54
C ALA A 62 -6.30 7.26 1.75
N CYS A 63 -6.30 8.42 2.41
CA CYS A 63 -6.25 9.75 1.80
C CYS A 63 -7.34 9.97 0.73
N ALA A 64 -8.51 9.33 0.88
CA ALA A 64 -9.58 9.41 -0.08
C ALA A 64 -10.65 10.44 0.28
N SER A 65 -10.69 10.97 1.52
CA SER A 65 -11.65 11.96 1.97
C SER A 65 -11.61 13.22 1.12
N GLU A 66 -10.41 13.66 0.73
CA GLU A 66 -10.21 14.86 -0.06
C GLU A 66 -11.11 14.90 -1.31
N PHE A 67 -11.15 13.83 -2.08
CA PHE A 67 -11.98 13.81 -3.27
C PHE A 67 -13.41 13.36 -2.99
N VAL A 68 -13.64 12.46 -2.00
CA VAL A 68 -14.99 11.98 -1.66
C VAL A 68 -15.86 13.12 -1.16
N ASP A 69 -15.32 13.99 -0.30
CA ASP A 69 -16.07 15.12 0.28
C ASP A 69 -16.45 16.19 -0.77
N HIS A 70 -15.76 16.22 -1.92
CA HIS A 70 -16.06 17.12 -3.04
C HIS A 70 -17.08 16.55 -4.04
N LEU A 71 -17.48 15.28 -3.91
CA LEU A 71 -18.53 14.69 -4.74
C LEU A 71 -19.91 15.16 -4.27
N SER A 72 -20.87 15.31 -5.21
CA SER A 72 -22.22 15.80 -4.91
C SER A 72 -22.94 15.00 -3.82
N ASP A 73 -22.82 13.68 -3.87
CA ASP A 73 -23.45 12.75 -2.94
C ASP A 73 -22.44 12.13 -1.98
N GLN A 74 -21.18 12.64 -1.95
CA GLN A 74 -20.12 12.23 -1.05
C GLN A 74 -19.99 10.70 -0.98
N TYR A 75 -20.13 10.12 0.21
CA TYR A 75 -20.04 8.67 0.45
C TYR A 75 -21.16 7.85 -0.20
N GLU A 76 -22.29 8.48 -0.50
CA GLU A 76 -23.45 7.87 -1.19
C GLU A 76 -23.36 7.99 -2.72
N THR A 77 -22.28 8.57 -3.23
CA THR A 77 -22.02 8.63 -4.67
C THR A 77 -21.93 7.23 -5.23
N VAL A 78 -22.79 6.90 -6.19
CA VAL A 78 -22.80 5.63 -6.89
C VAL A 78 -21.66 5.59 -7.90
N ILE A 79 -20.78 4.61 -7.76
CA ILE A 79 -19.67 4.37 -8.67
C ILE A 79 -20.19 3.52 -9.84
N GLY A 80 -19.91 3.93 -11.06
CA GLY A 80 -20.22 3.12 -12.24
C GLY A 80 -19.42 1.81 -12.31
N GLU A 81 -19.76 0.96 -13.27
CA GLU A 81 -19.10 -0.33 -13.46
C GLU A 81 -17.58 -0.19 -13.50
N ARG A 82 -16.88 -0.99 -12.72
CA ARG A 82 -15.41 -0.95 -12.55
C ARG A 82 -14.84 0.42 -12.16
N GLY A 83 -15.62 1.23 -11.44
CA GLY A 83 -15.20 2.55 -11.00
C GLY A 83 -15.26 3.61 -12.10
N MET A 84 -16.16 3.47 -13.07
CA MET A 84 -16.36 4.48 -14.10
C MET A 84 -16.64 5.85 -13.44
N GLY A 85 -15.97 6.91 -13.92
CA GLY A 85 -16.04 8.25 -13.35
C GLY A 85 -14.93 8.60 -12.36
N LEU A 86 -14.15 7.61 -11.90
CA LEU A 86 -13.01 7.84 -11.01
C LEU A 86 -11.67 7.71 -11.76
N SER A 87 -10.69 8.53 -11.37
CA SER A 87 -9.30 8.39 -11.82
C SER A 87 -8.66 7.10 -11.28
N GLY A 88 -7.54 6.68 -11.87
CA GLY A 88 -6.79 5.51 -11.38
C GLY A 88 -6.38 5.63 -9.91
N GLY A 89 -5.85 6.78 -9.51
CA GLY A 89 -5.46 7.05 -8.13
C GLY A 89 -6.64 7.08 -7.15
N GLN A 90 -7.81 7.60 -7.56
CA GLN A 90 -9.02 7.56 -6.75
C GLN A 90 -9.51 6.12 -6.52
N LYS A 91 -9.47 5.29 -7.57
CA LYS A 91 -9.79 3.86 -7.47
C LYS A 91 -8.85 3.13 -6.52
N GLN A 92 -7.54 3.38 -6.63
CA GLN A 92 -6.55 2.79 -5.73
C GLN A 92 -6.80 3.19 -4.28
N ARG A 93 -7.02 4.48 -4.00
CA ARG A 93 -7.34 4.96 -2.64
C ARG A 93 -8.59 4.28 -2.06
N LEU A 94 -9.66 4.11 -2.83
CA LEU A 94 -10.85 3.38 -2.36
C LEU A 94 -10.58 1.89 -2.13
N SER A 95 -9.74 1.26 -2.95
CA SER A 95 -9.33 -0.13 -2.73
C SER A 95 -8.51 -0.30 -1.45
N ILE A 96 -7.62 0.67 -1.17
CA ILE A 96 -6.86 0.72 0.09
C ILE A 96 -7.82 0.93 1.27
N ALA A 97 -8.78 1.87 1.17
CA ALA A 97 -9.81 2.09 2.19
C ALA A 97 -10.59 0.81 2.51
N ARG A 98 -11.05 0.08 1.49
CA ARG A 98 -11.69 -1.23 1.63
C ARG A 98 -10.83 -2.23 2.38
N ALA A 99 -9.53 -2.28 2.08
CA ALA A 99 -8.62 -3.20 2.72
C ALA A 99 -8.38 -2.82 4.19
N LEU A 100 -8.25 -1.53 4.49
CA LEU A 100 -8.08 -1.01 5.85
C LEU A 100 -9.35 -1.21 6.71
N ALA A 101 -10.51 -1.06 6.09
CA ALA A 101 -11.81 -1.28 6.73
C ALA A 101 -11.96 -2.71 7.29
N LYS A 102 -11.29 -3.68 6.70
CA LYS A 102 -11.31 -5.08 7.16
C LYS A 102 -10.60 -5.28 8.51
N GLN A 103 -9.68 -4.40 8.89
CA GLN A 103 -8.92 -4.48 10.14
C GLN A 103 -8.21 -5.84 10.35
N ALA A 104 -7.77 -6.47 9.25
CA ALA A 104 -7.08 -7.75 9.31
C ALA A 104 -5.66 -7.60 9.91
N PRO A 105 -5.17 -8.60 10.65
CA PRO A 105 -3.81 -8.56 11.21
C PRO A 105 -2.68 -8.60 10.15
N ILE A 106 -3.00 -9.00 8.92
CA ILE A 106 -2.08 -9.00 7.79
C ILE A 106 -2.67 -8.16 6.67
N LEU A 107 -1.90 -7.16 6.21
CA LEU A 107 -2.23 -6.33 5.06
C LEU A 107 -1.24 -6.59 3.93
N VAL A 108 -1.75 -7.00 2.78
CA VAL A 108 -0.96 -7.19 1.55
C VAL A 108 -1.28 -6.06 0.58
N LEU A 109 -0.27 -5.37 0.12
CA LEU A 109 -0.35 -4.28 -0.85
C LEU A 109 0.43 -4.72 -2.10
N ASP A 110 -0.27 -5.06 -3.19
CA ASP A 110 0.33 -5.51 -4.44
C ASP A 110 0.27 -4.40 -5.48
N ASP A 111 1.39 -3.71 -5.69
CA ASP A 111 1.57 -2.55 -6.57
C ASP A 111 0.44 -1.50 -6.44
N SER A 112 -0.06 -1.35 -5.22
CA SER A 112 -1.29 -0.63 -4.91
C SER A 112 -1.13 0.89 -4.83
N THR A 113 0.08 1.42 -5.06
CA THR A 113 0.39 2.86 -5.03
C THR A 113 0.90 3.38 -6.37
N SER A 114 0.97 2.54 -7.40
CA SER A 114 1.59 2.88 -8.70
C SER A 114 0.90 4.02 -9.46
N ALA A 115 -0.41 4.21 -9.28
CA ALA A 115 -1.17 5.32 -9.89
C ALA A 115 -1.30 6.55 -8.98
N LEU A 116 -0.65 6.54 -7.80
CA LEU A 116 -0.63 7.67 -6.88
C LEU A 116 0.55 8.60 -7.18
N ASP A 117 0.35 9.89 -6.91
CA ASP A 117 1.45 10.84 -6.80
C ASP A 117 2.27 10.58 -5.54
N MET A 118 3.49 11.13 -5.49
CA MET A 118 4.44 10.87 -4.42
C MET A 118 3.96 11.38 -3.05
N GLU A 119 3.23 12.48 -3.02
CA GLU A 119 2.73 13.08 -1.77
C GLU A 119 1.65 12.19 -1.15
N THR A 120 0.63 11.81 -1.92
CA THR A 120 -0.42 10.88 -1.49
C THR A 120 0.16 9.51 -1.09
N GLU A 121 1.13 8.99 -1.84
CA GLU A 121 1.82 7.73 -1.49
C GLU A 121 2.51 7.84 -0.12
N TYR A 122 3.24 8.93 0.12
CA TYR A 122 3.93 9.18 1.39
C TYR A 122 2.95 9.29 2.57
N GLU A 123 1.83 10.00 2.41
CA GLU A 123 0.81 10.13 3.45
C GLU A 123 0.18 8.76 3.79
N ILE A 124 -0.18 7.97 2.80
CA ILE A 124 -0.71 6.62 3.02
C ILE A 124 0.32 5.75 3.74
N GLN A 125 1.60 5.78 3.34
CA GLN A 125 2.67 5.06 4.02
C GLN A 125 2.82 5.49 5.48
N SER A 126 2.69 6.78 5.77
CA SER A 126 2.72 7.32 7.13
C SER A 126 1.57 6.78 7.98
N HIS A 127 0.34 6.82 7.48
CA HIS A 127 -0.82 6.24 8.17
C HIS A 127 -0.68 4.72 8.38
N LEU A 128 -0.08 4.03 7.42
CA LEU A 128 0.20 2.59 7.57
C LEU A 128 1.28 2.33 8.62
N ALA A 129 2.30 3.18 8.73
CA ALA A 129 3.38 3.04 9.71
C ALA A 129 2.87 3.15 11.16
N GLU A 130 1.83 3.95 11.41
CA GLU A 130 1.19 4.07 12.72
C GLU A 130 0.50 2.78 13.20
N LYS A 131 0.08 1.90 12.26
CA LYS A 131 -0.58 0.63 12.58
C LYS A 131 0.46 -0.44 12.92
N LYS A 132 0.99 -0.41 14.15
CA LYS A 132 2.04 -1.33 14.62
C LYS A 132 1.59 -2.78 14.81
N ASP A 133 0.30 -2.99 15.06
CA ASP A 133 -0.26 -4.33 15.27
C ASP A 133 -0.62 -5.06 13.97
N VAL A 134 -0.35 -4.47 12.82
CA VAL A 134 -0.63 -5.04 11.49
C VAL A 134 0.67 -5.39 10.79
N SER A 135 0.84 -6.67 10.45
CA SER A 135 1.93 -7.11 9.57
C SER A 135 1.64 -6.67 8.13
N LYS A 136 2.58 -5.95 7.50
CA LYS A 136 2.42 -5.43 6.15
C LYS A 136 3.34 -6.17 5.19
N ILE A 137 2.80 -6.64 4.08
CA ILE A 137 3.54 -7.22 2.97
C ILE A 137 3.33 -6.28 1.78
N ILE A 138 4.39 -5.61 1.35
CA ILE A 138 4.33 -4.64 0.26
C ILE A 138 5.07 -5.22 -0.94
N ILE A 139 4.39 -5.39 -2.04
CA ILE A 139 4.95 -5.76 -3.33
C ILE A 139 4.94 -4.48 -4.17
N ALA A 140 6.10 -4.03 -4.59
CA ALA A 140 6.23 -2.75 -5.30
C ALA A 140 7.36 -2.77 -6.31
N HIS A 141 7.18 -1.97 -7.36
CA HIS A 141 8.22 -1.67 -8.34
C HIS A 141 9.03 -0.42 -7.97
N ARG A 142 8.48 0.44 -7.11
CA ARG A 142 9.18 1.65 -6.62
C ARG A 142 9.87 1.35 -5.31
N ILE A 143 11.15 1.71 -5.23
CA ILE A 143 11.91 1.54 -3.98
C ILE A 143 11.39 2.45 -2.86
N SER A 144 10.86 3.64 -3.19
CA SER A 144 10.21 4.52 -2.20
C SER A 144 9.14 3.81 -1.35
N SER A 145 8.39 2.91 -1.96
CA SER A 145 7.32 2.18 -1.27
C SER A 145 7.81 1.15 -0.25
N VAL A 146 9.06 0.70 -0.35
CA VAL A 146 9.61 -0.39 0.47
C VAL A 146 10.82 0.00 1.32
N GLN A 147 11.40 1.20 1.10
CA GLN A 147 12.64 1.60 1.78
C GLN A 147 12.54 1.67 3.31
N SER A 148 11.34 1.86 3.85
CA SER A 148 11.07 1.91 5.30
C SER A 148 10.65 0.54 5.87
N ALA A 149 10.67 -0.53 5.09
CA ALA A 149 10.30 -1.85 5.56
C ALA A 149 11.37 -2.44 6.50
N ASP A 150 10.93 -3.20 7.49
CA ASP A 150 11.82 -3.92 8.42
C ASP A 150 12.71 -4.93 7.70
N GLU A 151 12.21 -5.51 6.60
CA GLU A 151 12.90 -6.45 5.75
C GLU A 151 12.47 -6.30 4.30
N ILE A 152 13.44 -6.28 3.40
CA ILE A 152 13.26 -6.22 1.95
C ILE A 152 13.77 -7.51 1.33
N LEU A 153 12.95 -8.12 0.49
CA LEU A 153 13.31 -9.28 -0.32
C LEU A 153 13.35 -8.84 -1.80
N TYR A 154 14.53 -8.85 -2.39
CA TYR A 154 14.68 -8.60 -3.83
C TYR A 154 14.55 -9.92 -4.59
N LEU A 155 13.53 -9.99 -5.44
CA LEU A 155 13.23 -11.19 -6.23
C LEU A 155 13.82 -11.05 -7.64
N ASP A 156 14.58 -12.06 -8.06
CA ASP A 156 15.09 -12.19 -9.41
C ASP A 156 14.89 -13.60 -9.93
N HIS A 157 14.35 -13.74 -11.13
CA HIS A 157 14.03 -15.02 -11.77
C HIS A 157 13.31 -16.03 -10.82
N GLY A 158 12.35 -15.55 -10.01
CA GLY A 158 11.54 -16.36 -9.10
C GLY A 158 12.30 -16.84 -7.85
N ARG A 159 13.47 -16.25 -7.55
CA ARG A 159 14.28 -16.55 -6.37
C ARG A 159 14.56 -15.27 -5.59
N ILE A 160 14.76 -15.42 -4.27
CA ILE A 160 15.26 -14.31 -3.45
C ILE A 160 16.75 -14.18 -3.77
N ALA A 161 17.09 -13.10 -4.50
CA ALA A 161 18.46 -12.78 -4.86
C ALA A 161 19.18 -12.03 -3.73
N GLU A 162 18.47 -11.09 -3.08
CA GLU A 162 19.00 -10.30 -1.98
C GLU A 162 17.97 -10.17 -0.87
N ARG A 163 18.46 -9.99 0.37
CA ARG A 163 17.63 -9.86 1.56
C ARG A 163 18.30 -8.97 2.57
N GLY A 164 17.58 -8.00 3.12
CA GLY A 164 18.10 -7.08 4.13
C GLY A 164 17.20 -5.87 4.37
N THR A 165 17.74 -4.86 5.05
CA THR A 165 17.15 -3.53 5.16
C THR A 165 17.61 -2.65 4.00
N HIS A 166 16.96 -1.50 3.82
CA HIS A 166 17.39 -0.51 2.81
C HIS A 166 18.88 -0.19 2.94
N GLU A 167 19.35 0.14 4.14
CA GLU A 167 20.73 0.54 4.39
C GLU A 167 21.71 -0.61 4.06
N SER A 168 21.38 -1.83 4.47
CA SER A 168 22.25 -2.98 4.23
C SER A 168 22.35 -3.34 2.75
N LEU A 169 21.24 -3.27 2.02
CA LEU A 169 21.18 -3.53 0.58
C LEU A 169 21.88 -2.43 -0.24
N MET A 170 21.74 -1.17 0.18
CA MET A 170 22.47 -0.06 -0.42
C MET A 170 23.99 -0.21 -0.24
N ALA A 171 24.44 -0.68 0.94
CA ALA A 171 25.86 -0.93 1.23
C ALA A 171 26.43 -2.11 0.41
N GLN A 172 25.62 -3.12 0.10
CA GLN A 172 26.03 -4.27 -0.72
C GLN A 172 26.30 -3.91 -2.18
N LYS A 173 25.70 -2.83 -2.70
CA LYS A 173 25.80 -2.39 -4.11
C LYS A 173 25.44 -3.47 -5.12
N GLY A 174 24.45 -4.29 -4.79
CA GLY A 174 23.94 -5.38 -5.63
C GLY A 174 22.79 -4.95 -6.55
N LEU A 175 21.86 -5.87 -6.80
CA LEU A 175 20.71 -5.67 -7.69
C LEU A 175 19.74 -4.61 -7.15
N TYR A 176 19.49 -4.61 -5.84
CA TYR A 176 18.68 -3.59 -5.19
C TYR A 176 19.27 -2.19 -5.38
N TYR A 177 20.59 -2.03 -5.15
CA TYR A 177 21.28 -0.77 -5.37
C TYR A 177 21.20 -0.32 -6.83
N SER A 178 21.42 -1.24 -7.77
CA SER A 178 21.35 -0.93 -9.21
C SER A 178 19.95 -0.46 -9.61
N THR A 179 18.89 -1.07 -9.02
CA THR A 179 17.50 -0.64 -9.24
C THR A 179 17.24 0.74 -8.63
N TRP A 180 17.76 1.01 -7.43
CA TRP A 180 17.69 2.33 -6.81
C TRP A 180 18.40 3.39 -7.64
N GLU A 181 19.61 3.09 -8.12
CA GLU A 181 20.37 4.01 -8.96
C GLU A 181 19.66 4.32 -10.29
N ALA A 182 19.00 3.31 -10.89
CA ALA A 182 18.20 3.50 -12.09
C ALA A 182 16.95 4.37 -11.86
N GLN A 183 16.32 4.28 -10.68
CA GLN A 183 15.12 5.06 -10.35
C GLN A 183 15.44 6.48 -9.87
N TYR A 184 16.55 6.69 -9.15
CA TYR A 184 16.80 7.94 -8.42
C TYR A 184 18.19 8.53 -8.67
N GLY A 185 19.11 7.81 -9.32
CA GLY A 185 20.50 8.22 -9.47
C GLY A 185 20.68 9.60 -10.11
N ASP A 186 19.94 9.91 -11.15
CA ASP A 186 20.02 11.20 -11.83
C ASP A 186 19.46 12.34 -10.97
N TYR A 187 18.39 12.11 -10.23
CA TYR A 187 17.83 13.09 -9.29
C TYR A 187 18.84 13.42 -8.17
N HIS A 188 19.48 12.40 -7.58
CA HIS A 188 20.48 12.62 -6.52
C HIS A 188 21.73 13.31 -7.03
N LYS A 189 22.19 12.99 -8.25
CA LYS A 189 23.31 13.69 -8.90
C LYS A 189 22.97 15.17 -9.14
N ALA A 190 21.78 15.45 -9.66
CA ALA A 190 21.31 16.82 -9.90
C ALA A 190 21.17 17.61 -8.59
N LYS A 191 20.59 16.99 -7.55
CA LYS A 191 20.44 17.61 -6.22
C LYS A 191 21.81 17.92 -5.59
N ALA A 192 22.74 16.97 -5.60
CA ALA A 192 24.09 17.17 -5.07
C ALA A 192 24.85 18.28 -5.81
N ALA A 193 24.71 18.37 -7.14
CA ALA A 193 25.28 19.46 -7.94
C ALA A 193 24.69 20.83 -7.57
N LEU A 194 23.37 20.88 -7.31
CA LEU A 194 22.68 22.10 -6.89
C LEU A 194 23.14 22.57 -5.50
N GLU A 195 23.25 21.63 -4.55
CA GLU A 195 23.73 21.92 -3.19
C GLU A 195 25.19 22.41 -3.18
N GLN A 196 26.04 21.90 -4.09
CA GLN A 196 27.41 22.38 -4.27
C GLN A 196 27.51 23.75 -4.98
N ALA A 197 26.50 24.10 -5.78
CA ALA A 197 26.46 25.37 -6.51
C ALA A 197 25.85 26.53 -5.68
N LEU A 198 25.14 26.23 -4.59
CA LEU A 198 24.62 27.24 -3.68
C LEU A 198 25.77 27.70 -2.78
N PRO A 199 26.14 29.00 -2.78
CA PRO A 199 27.15 29.50 -1.87
C PRO A 199 26.66 29.32 -0.44
N ALA A 200 27.55 28.82 0.43
CA ALA A 200 27.30 28.78 1.88
C ALA A 200 27.09 30.23 2.32
N ASN A 201 25.86 30.63 2.41
CA ASN A 201 25.50 31.95 2.93
C ASN A 201 25.72 31.91 4.44
N ALA A 202 26.62 32.79 4.85
CA ALA A 202 26.97 33.18 6.19
C ALA A 202 25.75 33.60 7.05
#